data_b17685bf08f3272b5f866d9e28e2afe9
#
_entry.id   b17685bf08f3272b5f866d9e28e2afe9
#
_cell.length_a   1.000
_cell.length_b   1.000
_cell.length_c   1.000
_cell.angle_alpha   90.00
_cell.angle_beta   90.00
_cell.angle_gamma   90.00
#
_symmetry.space_group_name_H-M   'P 1'
#
loop_
_entity.id
_entity.type
_entity.pdbx_description
1 polymer ?
#
loop_
_entity_poly.entity_id
_entity_poly.type
_entity_poly.pdbx_seq_one_letter_code
_entity_poly.pdbx_strand_id
1 'polypeptide(L)'
;REAFDAGASVMHVHFRMQDEGMGHFPSWDPDLCEEVVDAIRASCPGVIINQTTGVVGPDVSGPIAVIKRIRPEIAACNAGSLNYLKLKKDKSWAWPPMVFDNPVEKIQKMLDAMDETGAHPEFECFDVGIVRSVNMYIENGMAPAAHYNFVMGVASGMPVDAKLLELLLGYKREGAPWQTTLIGRQEIWPVHQRTAELGGMLRTGLEDTFYLPDGERAGGNGVLIEALAQCARNAGRDVASPADARAIMQLGEEQHGSDGVENTSAAR
;
A
#
# COMPACT_ATOMS: atom_id res chain seq x y z
N ARG A 1 -3.88 -7.73 14.70
CA ARG A 1 -3.27 -7.41 15.96
C ARG A 1 -1.80 -7.85 15.99
N GLU A 2 -1.46 -9.11 15.64
CA GLU A 2 -0.08 -9.62 15.66
C GLU A 2 0.91 -8.73 14.88
N ALA A 3 0.54 -8.26 13.69
CA ALA A 3 1.39 -7.37 12.90
C ALA A 3 1.64 -6.03 13.61
N PHE A 4 0.60 -5.48 14.26
CA PHE A 4 0.72 -4.25 15.03
C PHE A 4 1.65 -4.43 16.24
N ASP A 5 1.51 -5.54 16.97
CA ASP A 5 2.37 -5.87 18.10
C ASP A 5 3.83 -6.09 17.69
N ALA A 6 4.07 -6.55 16.45
CA ALA A 6 5.39 -6.68 15.85
C ALA A 6 5.96 -5.36 15.30
N GLY A 7 5.21 -4.25 15.37
CA GLY A 7 5.66 -2.90 15.02
C GLY A 7 5.10 -2.32 13.72
N ALA A 8 4.08 -2.93 13.11
CA ALA A 8 3.45 -2.33 11.93
C ALA A 8 2.72 -1.04 12.30
N SER A 9 3.07 0.06 11.65
CA SER A 9 2.45 1.38 11.83
C SER A 9 1.33 1.65 10.82
N VAL A 10 1.34 0.93 9.70
CA VAL A 10 0.38 1.06 8.59
C VAL A 10 -0.16 -0.32 8.25
N MET A 11 -1.46 -0.41 8.03
CA MET A 11 -2.14 -1.62 7.55
C MET A 11 -2.67 -1.38 6.14
N HIS A 12 -2.05 -2.02 5.14
CA HIS A 12 -2.61 -2.10 3.81
C HIS A 12 -3.65 -3.21 3.75
N VAL A 13 -4.87 -2.88 3.35
CA VAL A 13 -6.03 -3.78 3.49
C VAL A 13 -6.68 -4.08 2.15
N HIS A 14 -6.86 -5.39 1.88
CA HIS A 14 -7.71 -5.92 0.82
C HIS A 14 -8.97 -6.53 1.42
N PHE A 15 -10.12 -5.96 1.09
CA PHE A 15 -11.40 -6.49 1.53
C PHE A 15 -11.83 -7.68 0.66
N ARG A 16 -12.44 -8.69 1.26
CA ARG A 16 -12.84 -9.93 0.59
C ARG A 16 -14.32 -10.19 0.79
N MET A 17 -14.95 -10.77 -0.23
CA MET A 17 -16.34 -11.24 -0.13
C MET A 17 -16.47 -12.28 1.00
N GLN A 18 -17.58 -12.24 1.75
CA GLN A 18 -17.85 -13.10 2.88
C GLN A 18 -18.75 -14.30 2.52
N ASP A 19 -19.29 -14.32 1.30
CA ASP A 19 -20.10 -15.44 0.82
C ASP A 19 -19.29 -16.73 0.72
N GLU A 20 -19.93 -17.86 0.98
CA GLU A 20 -19.27 -19.17 0.94
C GLU A 20 -18.62 -19.41 -0.43
N GLY A 21 -17.34 -19.75 -0.42
CA GLY A 21 -16.54 -19.98 -1.63
C GLY A 21 -16.11 -18.71 -2.39
N MET A 22 -16.54 -17.52 -1.97
CA MET A 22 -16.24 -16.26 -2.67
C MET A 22 -15.09 -15.45 -2.06
N GLY A 23 -14.50 -15.90 -0.94
CA GLY A 23 -13.45 -15.16 -0.21
C GLY A 23 -12.16 -14.88 -0.98
N HIS A 24 -12.00 -15.41 -2.19
CA HIS A 24 -10.89 -15.09 -3.08
C HIS A 24 -11.17 -13.87 -3.98
N PHE A 25 -12.43 -13.41 -4.06
CA PHE A 25 -12.79 -12.18 -4.77
C PHE A 25 -12.72 -10.95 -3.88
N PRO A 26 -12.34 -9.77 -4.44
CA PRO A 26 -12.40 -8.52 -3.71
C PRO A 26 -13.84 -8.13 -3.39
N SER A 27 -14.05 -7.50 -2.24
CA SER A 27 -15.29 -6.83 -1.91
C SER A 27 -15.11 -5.30 -1.97
N TRP A 28 -16.08 -4.64 -2.57
CA TRP A 28 -16.22 -3.19 -2.58
C TRP A 28 -17.54 -2.74 -1.92
N ASP A 29 -18.07 -3.59 -1.04
CA ASP A 29 -19.21 -3.23 -0.19
C ASP A 29 -18.73 -2.25 0.89
N PRO A 30 -19.20 -1.00 0.90
CA PRO A 30 -18.70 0.01 1.84
C PRO A 30 -19.03 -0.30 3.30
N ASP A 31 -20.16 -0.96 3.58
CA ASP A 31 -20.56 -1.29 4.96
C ASP A 31 -19.66 -2.41 5.52
N LEU A 32 -19.40 -3.46 4.73
CA LEU A 32 -18.43 -4.50 5.10
C LEU A 32 -17.02 -3.93 5.29
N CYS A 33 -16.58 -3.04 4.39
CA CYS A 33 -15.25 -2.45 4.47
C CYS A 33 -15.09 -1.58 5.72
N GLU A 34 -16.12 -0.81 6.09
CA GLU A 34 -16.15 -0.02 7.32
C GLU A 34 -16.08 -0.90 8.55
N GLU A 35 -16.90 -1.97 8.63
CA GLU A 35 -16.87 -2.94 9.73
C GLU A 35 -15.46 -3.53 9.95
N VAL A 36 -14.77 -3.91 8.86
CA VAL A 36 -13.41 -4.44 8.93
C VAL A 36 -12.42 -3.39 9.42
N VAL A 37 -12.51 -2.16 8.91
CA VAL A 37 -11.61 -1.06 9.32
C VAL A 37 -11.82 -0.69 10.79
N ASP A 38 -13.07 -0.63 11.26
CA ASP A 38 -13.40 -0.36 12.66
C ASP A 38 -12.85 -1.44 13.59
N ALA A 39 -12.95 -2.71 13.19
CA ALA A 39 -12.36 -3.81 13.94
C ALA A 39 -10.82 -3.72 14.01
N ILE A 40 -10.17 -3.30 12.92
CA ILE A 40 -8.71 -3.05 12.89
C ILE A 40 -8.36 -1.90 13.83
N ARG A 41 -9.03 -0.76 13.74
CA ARG A 41 -8.80 0.41 14.59
C ARG A 41 -9.03 0.12 16.08
N ALA A 42 -10.08 -0.60 16.40
CA ALA A 42 -10.37 -1.03 17.77
C ALA A 42 -9.27 -1.95 18.34
N SER A 43 -8.70 -2.81 17.49
CA SER A 43 -7.65 -3.75 17.91
C SER A 43 -6.25 -3.15 17.90
N CYS A 44 -6.00 -2.14 17.07
CA CYS A 44 -4.69 -1.53 16.79
C CYS A 44 -4.78 0.00 16.92
N PRO A 45 -4.80 0.55 18.16
CA PRO A 45 -5.03 1.97 18.38
C PRO A 45 -4.00 2.86 17.65
N GLY A 46 -4.51 3.84 16.92
CA GLY A 46 -3.70 4.80 16.17
C GLY A 46 -3.06 4.26 14.88
N VAL A 47 -3.31 3.01 14.49
CA VAL A 47 -2.78 2.45 13.24
C VAL A 47 -3.28 3.24 12.03
N ILE A 48 -2.42 3.42 11.04
CA ILE A 48 -2.76 4.08 9.78
C ILE A 48 -3.39 3.05 8.84
N ILE A 49 -4.52 3.40 8.24
CA ILE A 49 -5.16 2.56 7.23
C ILE A 49 -4.72 3.00 5.84
N ASN A 50 -4.20 2.04 5.07
CA ASN A 50 -3.91 2.17 3.65
C ASN A 50 -4.87 1.26 2.87
N GLN A 51 -5.85 1.86 2.18
CA GLN A 51 -6.82 1.11 1.39
C GLN A 51 -6.26 0.75 0.02
N THR A 52 -6.39 -0.53 -0.38
CA THR A 52 -6.19 -0.92 -1.78
C THR A 52 -7.23 -0.25 -2.70
N THR A 53 -6.84 0.05 -3.94
CA THR A 53 -7.77 0.53 -4.98
C THR A 53 -7.68 -0.28 -6.27
N GLY A 54 -6.87 -1.33 -6.29
CA GLY A 54 -6.59 -2.12 -7.49
C GLY A 54 -7.84 -2.85 -8.02
N VAL A 55 -8.29 -2.46 -9.20
CA VAL A 55 -9.35 -3.12 -9.95
C VAL A 55 -8.93 -3.39 -11.39
N VAL A 56 -9.38 -4.52 -11.95
CA VAL A 56 -9.24 -4.82 -13.36
C VAL A 56 -10.42 -4.20 -14.11
N GLY A 57 -10.15 -3.56 -15.25
CA GLY A 57 -11.16 -2.86 -16.05
C GLY A 57 -11.36 -1.39 -15.65
N PRO A 58 -12.24 -0.68 -16.38
CA PRO A 58 -12.37 0.77 -16.26
C PRO A 58 -13.26 1.24 -15.09
N ASP A 59 -14.03 0.34 -14.47
CA ASP A 59 -14.96 0.72 -13.39
C ASP A 59 -14.22 0.84 -12.07
N VAL A 60 -14.19 2.04 -11.53
CA VAL A 60 -13.58 2.41 -10.25
C VAL A 60 -14.62 2.84 -9.20
N SER A 61 -15.90 2.67 -9.49
CA SER A 61 -16.99 3.10 -8.60
C SER A 61 -16.92 2.41 -7.23
N GLY A 62 -16.58 1.13 -7.21
CA GLY A 62 -16.42 0.35 -5.98
C GLY A 62 -15.35 0.92 -5.05
N PRO A 63 -14.05 0.94 -5.44
CA PRO A 63 -13.02 1.51 -4.59
C PRO A 63 -13.26 2.97 -4.21
N ILE A 64 -13.82 3.80 -5.09
CA ILE A 64 -14.20 5.18 -4.76
C ILE A 64 -15.28 5.24 -3.67
N ALA A 65 -16.31 4.40 -3.76
CA ALA A 65 -17.35 4.33 -2.73
C ALA A 65 -16.76 3.94 -1.35
N VAL A 66 -15.83 3.00 -1.34
CA VAL A 66 -15.15 2.60 -0.11
C VAL A 66 -14.25 3.71 0.43
N ILE A 67 -13.44 4.40 -0.41
CA ILE A 67 -12.64 5.57 0.01
C ILE A 67 -13.53 6.62 0.70
N LYS A 68 -14.66 6.95 0.06
CA LYS A 68 -15.60 7.96 0.59
C LYS A 68 -16.24 7.53 1.92
N ARG A 69 -16.48 6.23 2.12
CA ARG A 69 -17.09 5.69 3.33
C ARG A 69 -16.12 5.61 4.49
N ILE A 70 -14.96 4.97 4.29
CA ILE A 70 -14.00 4.70 5.39
C ILE A 70 -13.01 5.84 5.64
N ARG A 71 -12.86 6.78 4.68
CA ARG A 71 -11.91 7.91 4.73
C ARG A 71 -10.54 7.48 5.27
N PRO A 72 -9.82 6.61 4.55
CA PRO A 72 -8.53 6.11 5.00
C PRO A 72 -7.50 7.25 4.99
N GLU A 73 -6.46 7.16 5.82
CA GLU A 73 -5.37 8.13 5.79
C GLU A 73 -4.53 8.01 4.51
N ILE A 74 -4.42 6.79 3.96
CA ILE A 74 -3.69 6.50 2.72
C ILE A 74 -4.57 5.65 1.82
N ALA A 75 -4.53 5.89 0.52
CA ALA A 75 -5.07 4.96 -0.46
C ALA A 75 -4.02 4.66 -1.54
N ALA A 76 -3.82 3.37 -1.85
CA ALA A 76 -2.91 2.95 -2.90
C ALA A 76 -3.45 3.37 -4.26
N CYS A 77 -2.59 3.94 -5.10
CA CYS A 77 -2.90 4.37 -6.45
C CYS A 77 -1.99 3.66 -7.45
N ASN A 78 -2.54 2.74 -8.24
CA ASN A 78 -1.78 2.09 -9.31
C ASN A 78 -1.44 3.13 -10.38
N ALA A 79 -0.18 3.59 -10.38
CA ALA A 79 0.22 4.81 -11.08
C ALA A 79 0.48 4.66 -12.59
N GLY A 80 0.20 3.49 -13.17
CA GLY A 80 0.33 3.25 -14.59
C GLY A 80 -0.04 1.83 -15.00
N SER A 81 -0.17 1.62 -16.31
CA SER A 81 -0.52 0.33 -16.89
C SER A 81 0.71 -0.51 -17.17
N LEU A 82 0.57 -1.83 -17.06
CA LEU A 82 1.61 -2.77 -17.48
C LEU A 82 0.98 -4.04 -18.10
N ASN A 83 1.76 -4.71 -18.95
CA ASN A 83 1.40 -6.06 -19.36
C ASN A 83 1.48 -7.00 -18.17
N TYR A 84 0.46 -7.84 -17.97
CA TYR A 84 0.43 -8.80 -16.88
C TYR A 84 0.69 -10.21 -17.43
N LEU A 85 1.97 -10.62 -17.39
CA LEU A 85 2.48 -11.81 -18.09
C LEU A 85 3.20 -12.73 -17.11
N LYS A 86 2.91 -14.04 -17.16
CA LYS A 86 3.64 -15.05 -16.40
C LYS A 86 3.82 -16.32 -17.20
N LEU A 87 5.03 -16.85 -17.20
CA LEU A 87 5.34 -18.15 -17.81
C LEU A 87 5.27 -19.27 -16.77
N LYS A 88 4.74 -20.42 -17.19
CA LYS A 88 4.92 -21.70 -16.51
C LYS A 88 6.34 -22.24 -16.74
N LYS A 89 6.69 -23.31 -16.04
CA LYS A 89 8.00 -24.00 -16.22
C LYS A 89 8.22 -24.51 -17.66
N ASP A 90 7.14 -24.93 -18.33
CA ASP A 90 7.14 -25.37 -19.73
C ASP A 90 7.14 -24.22 -20.75
N LYS A 91 7.30 -22.98 -20.28
CA LYS A 91 7.27 -21.73 -21.06
C LYS A 91 5.93 -21.40 -21.72
N SER A 92 4.86 -22.11 -21.44
CA SER A 92 3.50 -21.68 -21.77
C SER A 92 3.05 -20.55 -20.84
N TRP A 93 2.05 -19.75 -21.26
CA TRP A 93 1.46 -18.72 -20.40
C TRP A 93 0.73 -19.35 -19.23
N ALA A 94 0.91 -18.80 -18.02
CA ALA A 94 0.20 -19.25 -16.82
C ALA A 94 -1.30 -18.90 -16.88
N TRP A 95 -1.61 -17.80 -17.58
CA TRP A 95 -2.94 -17.31 -17.92
C TRP A 95 -2.87 -16.59 -19.29
N PRO A 96 -3.99 -16.30 -19.93
CA PRO A 96 -3.99 -15.47 -21.13
C PRO A 96 -3.32 -14.12 -20.86
N PRO A 97 -2.37 -13.68 -21.71
CA PRO A 97 -1.76 -12.35 -21.58
C PRO A 97 -2.81 -11.25 -21.50
N MET A 98 -2.67 -10.36 -20.52
CA MET A 98 -3.59 -9.25 -20.30
C MET A 98 -2.84 -7.99 -19.96
N VAL A 99 -3.50 -6.85 -20.04
CA VAL A 99 -3.00 -5.58 -19.52
C VAL A 99 -3.67 -5.34 -18.17
N PHE A 100 -2.88 -5.03 -17.16
CA PHE A 100 -3.35 -4.38 -15.95
C PHE A 100 -3.45 -2.89 -16.30
N ASP A 101 -4.64 -2.46 -16.66
CA ASP A 101 -4.89 -1.14 -17.24
C ASP A 101 -5.16 -0.09 -16.17
N ASN A 102 -4.30 0.90 -16.13
CA ASN A 102 -4.44 2.10 -15.32
C ASN A 102 -4.13 3.33 -16.18
N PRO A 103 -5.04 3.69 -17.11
CA PRO A 103 -4.90 4.89 -17.93
C PRO A 103 -5.07 6.15 -17.06
N VAL A 104 -4.58 7.29 -17.54
CA VAL A 104 -4.57 8.56 -16.82
C VAL A 104 -5.96 8.98 -16.33
N GLU A 105 -7.01 8.76 -17.12
CA GLU A 105 -8.39 9.09 -16.73
C GLU A 105 -8.89 8.26 -15.54
N LYS A 106 -8.44 7.00 -15.44
CA LYS A 106 -8.75 6.13 -14.30
C LYS A 106 -8.02 6.59 -13.05
N ILE A 107 -6.74 6.93 -13.20
CA ILE A 107 -5.89 7.48 -12.14
C ILE A 107 -6.47 8.79 -11.63
N GLN A 108 -6.89 9.72 -12.52
CA GLN A 108 -7.48 11.01 -12.14
C GLN A 108 -8.72 10.82 -11.26
N LYS A 109 -9.64 9.92 -11.64
CA LYS A 109 -10.85 9.64 -10.84
C LYS A 109 -10.51 9.15 -9.42
N MET A 110 -9.46 8.34 -9.29
CA MET A 110 -9.01 7.90 -7.98
C MET A 110 -8.41 9.05 -7.16
N LEU A 111 -7.55 9.85 -7.79
CA LEU A 111 -6.93 11.00 -7.15
C LEU A 111 -7.96 12.05 -6.73
N ASP A 112 -8.99 12.30 -7.55
CA ASP A 112 -10.09 13.20 -7.20
C ASP A 112 -10.85 12.70 -5.95
N ALA A 113 -11.11 11.40 -5.85
CA ALA A 113 -11.76 10.82 -4.68
C ALA A 113 -10.86 10.86 -3.42
N MET A 114 -9.56 10.70 -3.58
CA MET A 114 -8.60 10.83 -2.49
C MET A 114 -8.53 12.28 -2.00
N ASP A 115 -8.46 13.26 -2.90
CA ASP A 115 -8.46 14.68 -2.58
C ASP A 115 -9.76 15.10 -1.84
N GLU A 116 -10.91 14.68 -2.36
CA GLU A 116 -12.24 14.95 -1.74
C GLU A 116 -12.32 14.41 -0.28
N THR A 117 -11.65 13.33 0.01
CA THR A 117 -11.71 12.67 1.32
C THR A 117 -10.51 12.98 2.24
N GLY A 118 -9.48 13.64 1.72
CA GLY A 118 -8.23 13.90 2.41
C GLY A 118 -7.31 12.69 2.52
N ALA A 119 -7.58 11.62 1.75
CA ALA A 119 -6.70 10.44 1.72
C ALA A 119 -5.42 10.76 0.94
N HIS A 120 -4.27 10.39 1.51
CA HIS A 120 -2.97 10.59 0.88
C HIS A 120 -2.72 9.52 -0.20
N PRO A 121 -2.41 9.87 -1.47
CA PRO A 121 -2.14 8.89 -2.50
C PRO A 121 -0.77 8.23 -2.31
N GLU A 122 -0.73 6.90 -2.25
CA GLU A 122 0.49 6.10 -2.35
C GLU A 122 0.59 5.55 -3.77
N PHE A 123 1.55 6.05 -4.55
CA PHE A 123 1.71 5.69 -5.96
C PHE A 123 2.48 4.39 -6.14
N GLU A 124 1.78 3.32 -6.50
CA GLU A 124 2.38 2.02 -6.84
C GLU A 124 3.01 2.07 -8.23
N CYS A 125 4.34 1.99 -8.26
CA CYS A 125 5.18 2.09 -9.45
C CYS A 125 5.77 0.73 -9.80
N PHE A 126 5.33 0.15 -10.92
CA PHE A 126 5.73 -1.18 -11.39
C PHE A 126 6.95 -1.15 -12.32
N ASP A 127 7.35 0.03 -12.79
CA ASP A 127 8.54 0.28 -13.60
C ASP A 127 9.02 1.74 -13.47
N VAL A 128 10.18 2.02 -14.07
CA VAL A 128 10.82 3.35 -14.07
C VAL A 128 10.02 4.40 -14.85
N GLY A 129 9.30 3.99 -15.89
CA GLY A 129 8.45 4.90 -16.68
C GLY A 129 7.26 5.39 -15.85
N ILE A 130 6.71 4.52 -14.99
CA ILE A 130 5.62 4.87 -14.07
C ILE A 130 6.11 5.86 -13.00
N VAL A 131 7.33 5.70 -12.45
CA VAL A 131 7.92 6.70 -11.53
C VAL A 131 7.99 8.07 -12.19
N ARG A 132 8.41 8.12 -13.46
CA ARG A 132 8.42 9.36 -14.23
C ARG A 132 7.02 9.92 -14.47
N SER A 133 6.02 9.06 -14.71
CA SER A 133 4.62 9.47 -14.87
C SER A 133 4.08 10.11 -13.60
N VAL A 134 4.40 9.59 -12.42
CA VAL A 134 4.03 10.19 -11.12
C VAL A 134 4.58 11.61 -11.02
N ASN A 135 5.84 11.86 -11.42
CA ASN A 135 6.38 13.21 -11.45
C ASN A 135 5.53 14.16 -12.30
N MET A 136 5.08 13.68 -13.47
CA MET A 136 4.22 14.46 -14.38
C MET A 136 2.82 14.69 -13.79
N TYR A 137 2.26 13.74 -13.04
CA TYR A 137 0.97 13.93 -12.35
C TYR A 137 1.06 15.04 -11.31
N ILE A 138 2.14 15.08 -10.53
CA ILE A 138 2.38 16.17 -9.55
C ILE A 138 2.59 17.52 -10.26
N GLU A 139 3.39 17.54 -11.32
CA GLU A 139 3.65 18.77 -12.11
C GLU A 139 2.39 19.30 -12.80
N ASN A 140 1.49 18.42 -13.20
CA ASN A 140 0.19 18.77 -13.81
C ASN A 140 -0.86 19.20 -12.76
N GLY A 141 -0.61 18.96 -11.47
CA GLY A 141 -1.55 19.28 -10.39
C GLY A 141 -2.61 18.21 -10.12
N MET A 142 -2.44 16.99 -10.64
CA MET A 142 -3.35 15.87 -10.37
C MET A 142 -3.30 15.41 -8.90
N ALA A 143 -2.19 15.60 -8.22
CA ALA A 143 -2.04 15.35 -6.79
C ALA A 143 -1.08 16.38 -6.16
N PRO A 144 -1.23 16.71 -4.85
CA PRO A 144 -0.42 17.74 -4.20
C PRO A 144 1.00 17.28 -3.88
N ALA A 145 1.22 15.99 -3.66
CA ALA A 145 2.49 15.41 -3.27
C ALA A 145 2.62 13.97 -3.77
N ALA A 146 3.84 13.47 -3.83
CA ALA A 146 4.14 12.09 -4.24
C ALA A 146 4.63 11.28 -3.03
N HIS A 147 4.05 10.09 -2.84
CA HIS A 147 4.58 9.02 -2.02
C HIS A 147 4.79 7.81 -2.94
N TYR A 148 6.04 7.43 -3.18
CA TYR A 148 6.36 6.36 -4.12
C TYR A 148 6.38 5.01 -3.44
N ASN A 149 5.68 4.04 -4.03
CA ASN A 149 5.81 2.63 -3.68
C ASN A 149 6.44 1.89 -4.87
N PHE A 150 7.70 1.50 -4.77
CA PHE A 150 8.38 0.73 -5.80
C PHE A 150 8.01 -0.73 -5.67
N VAL A 151 7.12 -1.19 -6.54
CA VAL A 151 6.59 -2.56 -6.52
C VAL A 151 7.44 -3.45 -7.42
N MET A 152 8.13 -4.42 -6.83
CA MET A 152 8.99 -5.37 -7.52
C MET A 152 8.47 -6.81 -7.36
N GLY A 153 8.66 -7.62 -8.37
CA GLY A 153 8.25 -9.03 -8.37
C GLY A 153 6.84 -9.29 -8.88
N VAL A 154 6.05 -8.25 -9.18
CA VAL A 154 4.80 -8.40 -9.92
C VAL A 154 5.09 -9.00 -11.31
N ALA A 155 4.21 -9.86 -11.79
CA ALA A 155 4.34 -10.51 -13.08
C ALA A 155 4.58 -9.47 -14.19
N SER A 156 5.71 -9.56 -14.87
CA SER A 156 6.23 -8.67 -15.92
C SER A 156 6.45 -7.18 -15.54
N GLY A 157 6.36 -6.84 -14.26
CA GLY A 157 6.88 -5.58 -13.74
C GLY A 157 8.39 -5.65 -13.46
N MET A 158 8.90 -4.77 -12.61
CA MET A 158 10.31 -4.81 -12.18
C MET A 158 10.63 -6.11 -11.46
N PRO A 159 11.78 -6.76 -11.77
CA PRO A 159 12.25 -7.89 -10.98
C PRO A 159 12.67 -7.43 -9.57
N VAL A 160 12.72 -8.37 -8.63
CA VAL A 160 13.29 -8.13 -7.29
C VAL A 160 14.81 -8.03 -7.44
N ASP A 161 15.33 -6.81 -7.54
CA ASP A 161 16.76 -6.51 -7.70
C ASP A 161 17.11 -5.18 -6.98
N ALA A 162 17.96 -5.27 -5.97
CA ALA A 162 18.44 -4.12 -5.20
C ALA A 162 19.16 -3.06 -6.06
N LYS A 163 19.73 -3.42 -7.21
CA LYS A 163 20.38 -2.49 -8.13
C LYS A 163 19.41 -1.46 -8.72
N LEU A 164 18.12 -1.79 -8.79
CA LEU A 164 17.12 -0.88 -9.29
C LEU A 164 16.82 0.27 -8.32
N LEU A 165 17.06 0.09 -7.03
CA LEU A 165 16.73 1.10 -6.02
C LEU A 165 17.45 2.43 -6.27
N GLU A 166 18.76 2.41 -6.53
CA GLU A 166 19.53 3.63 -6.79
C GLU A 166 19.05 4.34 -8.07
N LEU A 167 18.70 3.57 -9.10
CA LEU A 167 18.12 4.11 -10.32
C LEU A 167 16.76 4.78 -10.05
N LEU A 168 15.85 4.10 -9.35
CA LEU A 168 14.53 4.61 -9.01
C LEU A 168 14.61 5.87 -8.13
N LEU A 169 15.53 5.88 -7.15
CA LEU A 169 15.79 7.03 -6.31
C LEU A 169 16.30 8.25 -7.09
N GLY A 170 17.05 8.03 -8.17
CA GLY A 170 17.49 9.08 -9.07
C GLY A 170 16.36 9.71 -9.89
N TYR A 171 15.22 9.03 -10.04
CA TYR A 171 14.06 9.52 -10.79
C TYR A 171 12.91 10.02 -9.92
N LYS A 172 12.83 9.62 -8.63
CA LYS A 172 11.79 10.14 -7.75
C LYS A 172 12.05 11.62 -7.42
N ARG A 173 11.02 12.34 -7.04
CA ARG A 173 11.16 13.74 -6.57
C ARG A 173 11.98 13.77 -5.28
N GLU A 174 12.88 14.74 -5.21
CA GLU A 174 13.70 14.97 -4.02
C GLU A 174 12.80 15.22 -2.78
N GLY A 175 13.20 14.69 -1.63
CA GLY A 175 12.46 14.80 -0.38
C GLY A 175 11.15 13.99 -0.29
N ALA A 176 10.62 13.47 -1.41
CA ALA A 176 9.39 12.70 -1.37
C ALA A 176 9.58 11.37 -0.63
N PRO A 177 8.64 10.97 0.26
CA PRO A 177 8.66 9.67 0.92
C PRO A 177 8.57 8.53 -0.10
N TRP A 178 9.19 7.40 0.26
CA TRP A 178 9.19 6.23 -0.61
C TRP A 178 9.32 4.94 0.17
N GLN A 179 8.79 3.87 -0.40
CA GLN A 179 8.87 2.51 0.13
C GLN A 179 9.09 1.50 -0.97
N THR A 180 9.30 0.24 -0.57
CA THR A 180 9.24 -0.91 -1.47
C THR A 180 8.16 -1.88 -1.06
N THR A 181 7.45 -2.44 -2.06
CA THR A 181 6.64 -3.65 -1.96
C THR A 181 7.32 -4.73 -2.78
N LEU A 182 7.68 -5.83 -2.14
CA LEU A 182 8.49 -6.90 -2.76
C LEU A 182 7.75 -8.23 -2.77
N ILE A 183 7.40 -8.69 -3.96
CA ILE A 183 6.63 -9.94 -4.15
C ILE A 183 7.60 -11.05 -4.55
N GLY A 184 7.72 -12.07 -3.71
CA GLY A 184 8.67 -13.16 -3.95
C GLY A 184 8.78 -14.13 -2.80
N ARG A 185 9.98 -14.73 -2.69
CA ARG A 185 10.32 -15.65 -1.60
C ARG A 185 11.47 -15.07 -0.77
N GLN A 186 12.56 -15.84 -0.60
CA GLN A 186 13.72 -15.41 0.18
C GLN A 186 14.50 -14.26 -0.47
N GLU A 187 14.46 -14.14 -1.80
CA GLU A 187 15.15 -13.11 -2.57
C GLU A 187 14.70 -11.68 -2.27
N ILE A 188 13.54 -11.50 -1.64
CA ILE A 188 13.05 -10.17 -1.26
C ILE A 188 13.80 -9.59 -0.06
N TRP A 189 14.28 -10.42 0.88
CA TRP A 189 14.80 -9.96 2.15
C TRP A 189 16.09 -9.13 2.03
N PRO A 190 17.09 -9.51 1.19
CA PRO A 190 18.22 -8.64 0.92
C PRO A 190 17.84 -7.28 0.32
N VAL A 191 16.73 -7.22 -0.45
CA VAL A 191 16.25 -5.96 -1.04
C VAL A 191 15.55 -5.12 0.02
N HIS A 192 14.78 -5.71 0.96
CA HIS A 192 14.26 -5.01 2.13
C HIS A 192 15.39 -4.43 2.99
N GLN A 193 16.45 -5.21 3.24
CA GLN A 193 17.63 -4.71 3.96
C GLN A 193 18.23 -3.50 3.24
N ARG A 194 18.42 -3.58 1.92
CA ARG A 194 18.95 -2.46 1.14
C ARG A 194 18.02 -1.25 1.11
N THR A 195 16.71 -1.47 1.05
CA THR A 195 15.71 -0.40 1.17
C THR A 195 15.85 0.34 2.50
N ALA A 196 15.99 -0.39 3.60
CA ALA A 196 16.19 0.19 4.93
C ALA A 196 17.47 1.02 5.00
N GLU A 197 18.59 0.51 4.46
CA GLU A 197 19.88 1.20 4.41
C GLU A 197 19.84 2.51 3.61
N LEU A 198 19.03 2.56 2.55
CA LEU A 198 18.83 3.73 1.70
C LEU A 198 17.79 4.72 2.26
N GLY A 199 17.21 4.44 3.43
CA GLY A 199 16.25 5.32 4.10
C GLY A 199 14.80 5.15 3.66
N GLY A 200 14.48 4.11 2.87
CA GLY A 200 13.11 3.79 2.46
C GLY A 200 12.27 3.18 3.58
N MET A 201 10.96 3.27 3.45
CA MET A 201 10.01 2.53 4.26
C MET A 201 9.84 1.12 3.70
N LEU A 202 9.35 0.21 4.52
CA LEU A 202 9.29 -1.22 4.24
C LEU A 202 7.84 -1.71 4.31
N ARG A 203 7.44 -2.54 3.35
CA ARG A 203 6.14 -3.21 3.37
C ARG A 203 6.33 -4.72 3.13
N THR A 204 5.67 -5.55 3.93
CA THR A 204 5.52 -6.99 3.71
C THR A 204 4.22 -7.50 4.31
N GLY A 205 3.81 -8.67 3.90
CA GLY A 205 2.64 -9.38 4.41
C GLY A 205 2.36 -10.64 3.59
N LEU A 206 1.32 -11.40 3.99
CA LEU A 206 0.91 -12.62 3.28
C LEU A 206 0.37 -12.35 1.86
N GLU A 207 0.11 -11.10 1.50
CA GLU A 207 -0.13 -10.67 0.12
C GLU A 207 1.13 -10.77 -0.73
N ASP A 208 2.29 -10.41 -0.15
CA ASP A 208 3.54 -10.19 -0.87
C ASP A 208 4.46 -11.42 -0.82
N THR A 209 4.48 -12.12 0.32
CA THR A 209 5.29 -13.33 0.52
C THR A 209 4.69 -14.28 1.55
N PHE A 210 4.98 -15.58 1.39
CA PHE A 210 4.72 -16.61 2.40
C PHE A 210 5.98 -17.11 3.11
N TYR A 211 7.15 -16.49 2.86
CA TYR A 211 8.43 -17.03 3.26
C TYR A 211 9.24 -16.05 4.11
N LEU A 212 9.80 -16.55 5.19
CA LEU A 212 10.76 -15.87 6.04
C LEU A 212 12.16 -15.82 5.39
N PRO A 213 13.12 -15.06 5.95
CA PRO A 213 14.47 -14.95 5.40
C PRO A 213 15.22 -16.29 5.28
N ASP A 214 14.93 -17.24 6.17
CA ASP A 214 15.51 -18.59 6.18
C ASP A 214 14.82 -19.57 5.22
N GLY A 215 13.72 -19.15 4.59
CA GLY A 215 12.93 -19.93 3.66
C GLY A 215 11.80 -20.73 4.28
N GLU A 216 11.63 -20.67 5.58
CA GLU A 216 10.48 -21.26 6.26
C GLU A 216 9.19 -20.50 5.90
N ARG A 217 8.07 -21.22 5.95
CA ARG A 217 6.76 -20.58 5.72
C ARG A 217 6.33 -19.81 6.96
N ALA A 218 5.96 -18.56 6.74
CA ALA A 218 5.40 -17.72 7.78
C ALA A 218 4.05 -18.25 8.26
N GLY A 219 3.85 -18.30 9.57
CA GLY A 219 2.58 -18.68 10.18
C GLY A 219 1.51 -17.57 10.18
N GLY A 220 1.91 -16.32 9.86
CA GLY A 220 1.02 -15.16 9.85
C GLY A 220 1.77 -13.88 9.53
N ASN A 221 1.06 -12.75 9.53
CA ASN A 221 1.68 -11.45 9.27
C ASN A 221 2.64 -11.01 10.40
N GLY A 222 2.39 -11.38 11.64
CA GLY A 222 3.22 -10.94 12.79
C GLY A 222 4.69 -11.31 12.62
N VAL A 223 4.99 -12.56 12.26
CA VAL A 223 6.38 -13.03 12.07
C VAL A 223 7.05 -12.41 10.84
N LEU A 224 6.28 -12.07 9.79
CA LEU A 224 6.80 -11.34 8.63
C LEU A 224 7.19 -9.90 9.01
N ILE A 225 6.34 -9.22 9.78
CA ILE A 225 6.62 -7.86 10.26
C ILE A 225 7.82 -7.85 11.21
N GLU A 226 7.96 -8.85 12.10
CA GLU A 226 9.14 -8.94 12.97
C GLU A 226 10.44 -9.10 12.16
N ALA A 227 10.42 -9.94 11.12
CA ALA A 227 11.58 -10.09 10.22
C ALA A 227 11.87 -8.78 9.46
N LEU A 228 10.83 -8.06 9.03
CA LEU A 228 10.95 -6.77 8.36
C LEU A 228 11.50 -5.69 9.30
N ALA A 229 11.00 -5.61 10.54
CA ALA A 229 11.49 -4.72 11.58
C ALA A 229 12.99 -5.00 11.90
N GLN A 230 13.42 -6.27 11.80
CA GLN A 230 14.83 -6.60 11.93
C GLN A 230 15.69 -6.01 10.80
N CYS A 231 15.19 -5.91 9.57
CA CYS A 231 15.89 -5.20 8.47
C CYS A 231 16.10 -3.72 8.82
N ALA A 232 15.10 -3.04 9.41
CA ALA A 232 15.24 -1.67 9.85
C ALA A 232 16.29 -1.53 10.95
N ARG A 233 16.23 -2.39 11.98
CA ARG A 233 17.21 -2.40 13.09
C ARG A 233 18.64 -2.68 12.59
N ASN A 234 18.82 -3.61 11.67
CA ASN A 234 20.11 -3.92 11.06
C ASN A 234 20.71 -2.73 10.27
N ALA A 235 19.84 -1.88 9.72
CA ALA A 235 20.23 -0.63 9.06
C ALA A 235 20.46 0.54 10.06
N GLY A 236 20.42 0.26 11.37
CA GLY A 236 20.57 1.28 12.42
C GLY A 236 19.37 2.23 12.56
N ARG A 237 18.17 1.80 12.15
CA ARG A 237 16.94 2.59 12.20
C ARG A 237 15.96 2.00 13.22
N ASP A 238 15.26 2.88 13.90
CA ASP A 238 14.15 2.48 14.77
C ASP A 238 12.89 2.15 13.94
N VAL A 239 12.03 1.31 14.51
CA VAL A 239 10.71 1.03 13.96
C VAL A 239 9.79 2.18 14.37
N ALA A 240 9.24 2.89 13.39
CA ALA A 240 8.39 4.05 13.61
C ALA A 240 7.04 3.64 14.23
N SER A 241 6.63 4.36 15.27
CA SER A 241 5.25 4.27 15.76
C SER A 241 4.26 4.82 14.72
N PRO A 242 2.94 4.57 14.86
CA PRO A 242 1.95 5.21 13.99
C PRO A 242 2.03 6.75 13.97
N ALA A 243 2.38 7.38 15.09
CA ALA A 243 2.57 8.83 15.17
C ALA A 243 3.81 9.29 14.39
N ASP A 244 4.94 8.58 14.54
CA ASP A 244 6.16 8.86 13.76
C ASP A 244 5.91 8.64 12.26
N ALA A 245 5.19 7.58 11.90
CA ALA A 245 4.86 7.28 10.52
C ALA A 245 4.01 8.39 9.87
N ARG A 246 3.02 8.96 10.60
CA ARG A 246 2.27 10.12 10.12
C ARG A 246 3.18 11.32 9.85
N ALA A 247 4.10 11.60 10.75
CA ALA A 247 5.05 12.70 10.59
C ALA A 247 5.98 12.48 9.39
N ILE A 248 6.54 11.27 9.23
CA ILE A 248 7.42 10.89 8.11
C ILE A 248 6.70 11.02 6.77
N MET A 249 5.46 10.55 6.68
CA MET A 249 4.66 10.57 5.47
C MET A 249 3.90 11.89 5.26
N GLN A 250 4.01 12.83 6.20
CA GLN A 250 3.34 14.15 6.15
C GLN A 250 1.82 14.02 6.04
N LEU A 251 1.24 13.02 6.71
CA LEU A 251 -0.21 12.84 6.81
C LEU A 251 -0.79 13.88 7.78
N GLY A 252 -2.06 14.28 7.56
CA GLY A 252 -2.79 15.09 8.50
C GLY A 252 -2.94 14.42 9.87
N GLU A 253 -3.42 15.19 10.86
CA GLU A 253 -3.78 14.63 12.17
C GLU A 253 -4.91 13.59 12.01
N GLU A 254 -5.00 12.64 12.95
CA GLU A 254 -5.99 11.58 12.96
C GLU A 254 -7.42 12.15 12.85
N GLN A 255 -8.10 11.89 11.72
CA GLN A 255 -9.44 12.45 11.44
C GLN A 255 -10.58 11.68 12.13
N HIS A 256 -10.33 10.90 13.16
CA HIS A 256 -11.32 10.02 13.78
C HIS A 256 -11.69 10.42 15.20
N GLY A 257 -12.95 10.85 15.34
CA GLY A 257 -13.71 10.72 16.58
C GLY A 257 -13.88 11.98 17.43
N SER A 258 -14.54 12.98 16.86
CA SER A 258 -15.29 13.95 17.67
C SER A 258 -16.72 14.15 17.17
N ASP A 259 -17.38 13.08 16.78
CA ASP A 259 -18.82 13.11 16.64
C ASP A 259 -19.46 12.60 17.91
N GLY A 260 -20.03 13.52 18.70
CA GLY A 260 -21.04 13.17 19.66
C GLY A 260 -20.76 13.34 21.14
N VAL A 261 -20.38 14.51 21.61
CA VAL A 261 -20.95 15.02 22.87
C VAL A 261 -21.27 16.50 22.67
N GLU A 262 -22.37 16.80 22.03
CA GLU A 262 -23.08 18.05 22.29
C GLU A 262 -23.54 18.05 23.75
N ASN A 263 -22.78 18.72 24.56
CA ASN A 263 -23.19 18.99 25.94
C ASN A 263 -24.26 20.11 25.90
N THR A 264 -25.50 19.71 25.67
CA THR A 264 -26.66 20.56 25.95
C THR A 264 -26.75 20.75 27.46
N SER A 265 -26.08 21.74 27.97
CA SER A 265 -26.38 22.35 29.26
C SER A 265 -27.04 23.67 29.00
N ALA A 266 -28.36 23.58 28.93
CA ALA A 266 -29.25 24.75 28.91
C ALA A 266 -29.25 25.48 30.24
N ALA A 267 -29.27 26.76 30.13
CA ALA A 267 -30.01 27.77 30.92
C ALA A 267 -30.02 27.67 32.48
N ARG A 268 -29.44 28.65 33.09
CA ARG A 268 -30.22 29.59 33.95
C ARG A 268 -29.45 30.90 34.11
#